data_ee0364710338d43fb20e25b187d22cd3
#
_entry.id   ee0364710338d43fb20e25b187d22cd3
#
_cell.length_a   1.000
_cell.length_b   1.000
_cell.length_c   1.000
_cell.angle_alpha   90.00
_cell.angle_beta   90.00
_cell.angle_gamma   90.00
#
_symmetry.space_group_name_H-M   'P 1'
#
loop_
_entity.id
_entity.type
_entity.pdbx_description
1 polymer ?
#
loop_
_entity_poly.entity_id
_entity_poly.type
_entity_poly.pdbx_seq_one_letter_code
_entity_poly.pdbx_strand_id
1 'polypeptide(L)'
;GMGVAGIIRMLRDYCKMKEVPAAALASVLCLLVPIQMAGQTWDDHDRSGRFVARDFGQNYLMTLQEEGNPIIFTNGDNDTFPLWYNQETEGFRTDARTCNLSYLQTDWYIDQMKRPAYDSPSLPITWDRVEYVEGQNEYIPIRPEVKKNIDQMYAQADSALENGNPEAMNELKEQFGENPYELKNILKYWVRSDKEGLRVIPTDSIVMKIDKEAVRRSGMKIPEALGDSIPEYMTILLRDANGNPKRALYKSELMMLEMLANANWERPIYMAITVGSENHLGMDNHFTQEGLAYRFTPFDTDKLNSKIDSEKMYDNLMNKFKFGGIDKPGIYIDENVMRMCYTHRRIFTQLVGQLIKEGKKDKALAALDYAEKMIPSYNVPYDWANGAFQMAEAYYQLGQNEKANKIIDELANKSLEYMIWYLSLTDYQLSIASENFMYNAGLLDAEVRLMEKYKSEELAKHYSEQLDQLYNEYVARMKGK
;
A
#
# COMPACT_ATOMS: atom_id res chain seq x y z
N GLY A 1 -29.45 27.58 -14.65
CA GLY A 1 -29.44 28.71 -15.57
C GLY A 1 -30.55 28.65 -16.62
N MET A 2 -30.46 27.80 -17.66
CA MET A 2 -31.42 27.77 -18.79
C MET A 2 -32.87 27.50 -18.38
N GLY A 3 -33.12 26.62 -17.39
CA GLY A 3 -34.47 26.34 -16.89
C GLY A 3 -35.16 27.57 -16.29
N VAL A 4 -34.45 28.39 -15.50
CA VAL A 4 -34.97 29.64 -14.95
C VAL A 4 -35.39 30.60 -16.05
N ALA A 5 -34.52 30.82 -17.06
CA ALA A 5 -34.81 31.67 -18.20
C ALA A 5 -36.00 31.14 -19.01
N GLY A 6 -36.14 29.85 -19.17
CA GLY A 6 -37.29 29.18 -19.82
C GLY A 6 -38.60 29.44 -19.08
N ILE A 7 -38.62 29.29 -17.76
CA ILE A 7 -39.81 29.55 -16.92
C ILE A 7 -40.17 31.03 -16.96
N ILE A 8 -39.20 31.95 -16.88
CA ILE A 8 -39.45 33.40 -17.00
C ILE A 8 -40.12 33.70 -18.32
N ARG A 9 -39.62 33.16 -19.45
CA ARG A 9 -40.23 33.35 -20.77
C ARG A 9 -41.64 32.78 -20.81
N MET A 10 -41.86 31.59 -20.29
CA MET A 10 -43.17 30.94 -20.24
C MET A 10 -44.18 31.78 -19.44
N LEU A 11 -43.81 32.26 -18.25
CA LEU A 11 -44.65 33.10 -17.42
C LEU A 11 -44.96 34.43 -18.08
N ARG A 12 -44.00 35.03 -18.77
CA ARG A 12 -44.19 36.28 -19.49
C ARG A 12 -45.07 36.08 -20.73
N ASP A 13 -44.78 35.09 -21.54
CA ASP A 13 -45.38 34.97 -22.88
C ASP A 13 -46.79 34.34 -22.82
N TYR A 14 -47.01 33.34 -21.97
CA TYR A 14 -48.28 32.64 -21.80
C TYR A 14 -49.15 33.20 -20.66
N CYS A 15 -48.57 33.49 -19.52
CA CYS A 15 -49.32 34.00 -18.36
C CYS A 15 -49.43 35.55 -18.37
N LYS A 16 -48.84 36.22 -19.36
CA LYS A 16 -48.84 37.70 -19.51
C LYS A 16 -48.32 38.45 -18.28
N MET A 17 -47.45 37.81 -17.49
CA MET A 17 -46.83 38.45 -16.33
C MET A 17 -45.80 39.51 -16.74
N LYS A 18 -45.69 40.59 -15.94
CA LYS A 18 -44.58 41.55 -16.11
C LYS A 18 -43.24 40.84 -15.77
N GLU A 19 -42.16 41.33 -16.36
CA GLU A 19 -40.85 40.71 -16.31
C GLU A 19 -40.34 40.49 -14.87
N VAL A 20 -40.41 41.49 -14.01
CA VAL A 20 -39.92 41.40 -12.62
C VAL A 20 -40.68 40.36 -11.78
N PRO A 21 -42.02 40.35 -11.73
CA PRO A 21 -42.75 39.32 -11.00
C PRO A 21 -42.58 37.92 -11.65
N ALA A 22 -42.42 37.78 -12.95
CA ALA A 22 -42.16 36.53 -13.60
C ALA A 22 -40.75 35.99 -13.20
N ALA A 23 -39.75 36.87 -13.17
CA ALA A 23 -38.42 36.52 -12.71
C ALA A 23 -38.39 36.10 -11.22
N ALA A 24 -39.08 36.84 -10.36
CA ALA A 24 -39.18 36.54 -8.94
C ALA A 24 -39.84 35.16 -8.70
N LEU A 25 -41.00 34.90 -9.35
CA LEU A 25 -41.71 33.64 -9.21
C LEU A 25 -40.88 32.47 -9.76
N ALA A 26 -40.27 32.62 -10.92
CA ALA A 26 -39.39 31.59 -11.48
C ALA A 26 -38.17 31.28 -10.58
N SER A 27 -37.58 32.32 -10.00
CA SER A 27 -36.46 32.16 -9.08
C SER A 27 -36.87 31.38 -7.81
N VAL A 28 -38.03 31.73 -7.20
CA VAL A 28 -38.56 31.04 -6.03
C VAL A 28 -38.85 29.57 -6.34
N LEU A 29 -39.52 29.28 -7.46
CA LEU A 29 -39.81 27.91 -7.88
C LEU A 29 -38.55 27.10 -8.14
N CYS A 30 -37.55 27.69 -8.81
CA CYS A 30 -36.31 27.03 -9.10
C CYS A 30 -35.42 26.82 -7.84
N LEU A 31 -35.55 27.68 -6.81
CA LEU A 31 -34.83 27.52 -5.55
C LEU A 31 -35.35 26.34 -4.73
N LEU A 32 -36.57 25.86 -4.96
CA LEU A 32 -37.10 24.67 -4.27
C LEU A 32 -36.25 23.44 -4.59
N VAL A 33 -35.68 23.32 -5.79
CA VAL A 33 -34.84 22.19 -6.18
C VAL A 33 -33.56 22.12 -5.33
N PRO A 34 -32.69 23.15 -5.29
CA PRO A 34 -31.48 23.07 -4.46
C PRO A 34 -31.80 22.99 -2.95
N ILE A 35 -32.92 23.60 -2.48
CA ILE A 35 -33.34 23.47 -1.08
C ILE A 35 -33.71 22.03 -0.75
N GLN A 36 -34.49 21.37 -1.62
CA GLN A 36 -34.83 19.95 -1.42
C GLN A 36 -33.60 19.05 -1.51
N MET A 37 -32.73 19.29 -2.49
CA MET A 37 -31.47 18.56 -2.60
C MET A 37 -30.61 18.73 -1.34
N ALA A 38 -30.45 19.97 -0.87
CA ALA A 38 -29.71 20.23 0.37
C ALA A 38 -30.30 19.48 1.56
N GLY A 39 -31.62 19.46 1.70
CA GLY A 39 -32.29 18.74 2.79
C GLY A 39 -32.14 17.22 2.71
N GLN A 40 -32.07 16.66 1.51
CA GLN A 40 -31.95 15.21 1.33
C GLN A 40 -30.50 14.70 1.39
N THR A 41 -29.53 15.55 0.99
CA THR A 41 -28.13 15.13 0.84
C THR A 41 -27.20 15.86 1.80
N TRP A 42 -27.75 16.55 2.81
CA TRP A 42 -26.94 17.32 3.75
C TRP A 42 -25.91 16.44 4.47
N ASP A 43 -26.36 15.31 4.98
CA ASP A 43 -25.50 14.39 5.72
C ASP A 43 -24.38 13.80 4.85
N ASP A 44 -24.65 13.58 3.55
CA ASP A 44 -23.67 13.08 2.60
C ASP A 44 -22.59 14.13 2.28
N HIS A 45 -22.96 15.43 2.31
CA HIS A 45 -22.10 16.55 1.94
C HIS A 45 -21.47 17.28 3.12
N ASP A 46 -22.03 17.12 4.34
CA ASP A 46 -21.44 17.70 5.55
C ASP A 46 -20.16 16.92 5.91
N ARG A 47 -19.03 17.59 5.78
CA ARG A 47 -17.69 17.08 6.08
C ARG A 47 -17.07 17.67 7.34
N SER A 48 -17.84 18.47 8.08
CA SER A 48 -17.34 19.23 9.24
C SER A 48 -16.80 18.37 10.38
N GLY A 49 -17.29 17.12 10.50
CA GLY A 49 -16.84 16.16 11.53
C GLY A 49 -15.97 15.01 11.01
N ARG A 50 -15.56 15.02 9.73
CA ARG A 50 -14.90 13.90 9.05
C ARG A 50 -13.39 14.02 9.09
N PHE A 51 -12.75 13.50 10.13
CA PHE A 51 -11.31 13.59 10.32
C PHE A 51 -10.55 12.29 10.00
N VAL A 52 -11.22 11.22 9.58
CA VAL A 52 -10.58 9.91 9.38
C VAL A 52 -9.47 9.96 8.33
N ALA A 53 -9.72 10.59 7.16
CA ALA A 53 -8.71 10.70 6.11
C ALA A 53 -7.52 11.57 6.54
N ARG A 54 -7.77 12.67 7.28
CA ARG A 54 -6.71 13.49 7.87
C ARG A 54 -5.85 12.67 8.81
N ASP A 55 -6.47 11.97 9.77
CA ASP A 55 -5.77 11.18 10.77
C ASP A 55 -5.06 9.98 10.14
N PHE A 56 -5.62 9.41 9.07
CA PHE A 56 -4.94 8.37 8.28
C PHE A 56 -3.61 8.88 7.69
N GLY A 57 -3.61 10.08 7.11
CA GLY A 57 -2.39 10.73 6.63
C GLY A 57 -1.42 11.04 7.75
N GLN A 58 -1.89 11.53 8.91
CA GLN A 58 -1.04 11.75 10.10
C GLN A 58 -0.42 10.43 10.58
N ASN A 59 -1.17 9.35 10.59
CA ASN A 59 -0.67 8.03 11.02
C ASN A 59 0.43 7.48 10.09
N TYR A 60 0.35 7.74 8.78
CA TYR A 60 1.46 7.48 7.88
C TYR A 60 2.71 8.25 8.26
N LEU A 61 2.57 9.57 8.42
CA LEU A 61 3.69 10.45 8.76
C LEU A 61 4.27 10.16 10.14
N MET A 62 3.44 9.74 11.12
CA MET A 62 3.89 9.29 12.45
C MET A 62 4.56 7.92 12.43
N THR A 63 4.31 7.08 11.42
CA THR A 63 5.04 5.81 11.23
C THR A 63 6.52 6.06 10.92
N LEU A 64 6.81 7.15 10.20
CA LEU A 64 8.14 7.46 9.74
C LEU A 64 9.06 7.86 10.90
N GLN A 65 10.32 7.50 10.80
CA GLN A 65 11.33 7.95 11.75
C GLN A 65 11.31 9.48 11.86
N GLU A 66 11.48 10.02 13.08
CA GLU A 66 11.43 11.47 13.32
C GLU A 66 12.65 12.19 12.76
N GLU A 67 13.79 11.54 12.76
CA GLU A 67 15.05 12.10 12.29
C GLU A 67 15.43 11.59 10.90
N GLY A 68 16.31 12.32 10.20
CA GLY A 68 16.89 11.89 8.92
C GLY A 68 16.09 12.30 7.69
N ASN A 69 15.07 13.15 7.80
CA ASN A 69 14.26 13.63 6.67
C ASN A 69 13.73 12.49 5.80
N PRO A 70 12.89 11.61 6.32
CA PRO A 70 12.48 10.38 5.65
C PRO A 70 11.77 10.62 4.31
N ILE A 71 11.89 9.65 3.41
CA ILE A 71 11.18 9.61 2.15
C ILE A 71 10.12 8.51 2.25
N ILE A 72 8.88 8.79 1.87
CA ILE A 72 7.83 7.77 1.72
C ILE A 72 7.34 7.73 0.29
N PHE A 73 7.44 6.55 -0.33
CA PHE A 73 6.82 6.27 -1.61
C PHE A 73 5.34 5.93 -1.43
N THR A 74 4.50 6.61 -2.18
CA THR A 74 3.05 6.39 -2.31
C THR A 74 2.70 6.17 -3.77
N ASN A 75 1.52 5.65 -4.11
CA ASN A 75 1.18 5.41 -5.51
C ASN A 75 -0.23 5.88 -5.91
N GLY A 76 -1.19 5.88 -5.01
CA GLY A 76 -2.57 6.27 -5.27
C GLY A 76 -2.97 7.57 -4.61
N ASP A 77 -4.19 8.03 -4.90
CA ASP A 77 -4.75 9.26 -4.33
C ASP A 77 -5.01 9.10 -2.83
N ASN A 78 -5.50 7.92 -2.42
CA ASN A 78 -5.91 7.64 -1.04
C ASN A 78 -4.75 7.57 -0.04
N ASP A 79 -3.55 7.30 -0.50
CA ASP A 79 -2.34 7.29 0.34
C ASP A 79 -1.46 8.53 0.14
N THR A 80 -1.67 9.31 -0.92
CA THR A 80 -0.88 10.52 -1.22
C THR A 80 -1.57 11.79 -0.71
N PHE A 81 -2.83 12.01 -1.06
CA PHE A 81 -3.51 13.28 -0.75
C PHE A 81 -3.71 13.51 0.75
N PRO A 82 -4.00 12.51 1.59
CA PRO A 82 -4.02 12.72 3.04
C PRO A 82 -2.67 13.16 3.63
N LEU A 83 -1.54 12.69 3.07
CA LEU A 83 -0.21 13.11 3.50
C LEU A 83 0.04 14.56 3.07
N TRP A 84 -0.21 14.88 1.81
CA TRP A 84 -0.07 16.26 1.31
C TRP A 84 -0.96 17.24 2.08
N TYR A 85 -2.23 16.89 2.36
CA TYR A 85 -3.11 17.72 3.17
C TYR A 85 -2.48 18.06 4.53
N ASN A 86 -1.93 17.06 5.23
CA ASN A 86 -1.31 17.26 6.52
C ASN A 86 -0.03 18.13 6.43
N GLN A 87 0.78 17.93 5.39
CA GLN A 87 2.00 18.69 5.19
C GLN A 87 1.71 20.14 4.76
N GLU A 88 0.83 20.33 3.75
CA GLU A 88 0.55 21.62 3.14
C GLU A 88 -0.39 22.50 3.99
N THR A 89 -1.35 21.89 4.69
CA THR A 89 -2.40 22.62 5.40
C THR A 89 -2.14 22.72 6.91
N GLU A 90 -1.67 21.62 7.51
CA GLU A 90 -1.46 21.56 8.95
C GLU A 90 0.01 21.73 9.36
N GLY A 91 0.95 21.80 8.40
CA GLY A 91 2.39 21.91 8.65
C GLY A 91 2.95 20.72 9.43
N PHE A 92 2.35 19.52 9.27
CA PHE A 92 2.70 18.36 10.06
C PHE A 92 3.75 17.50 9.33
N ARG A 93 4.89 17.20 9.99
CA ARG A 93 6.00 16.40 9.44
C ARG A 93 6.48 16.88 8.08
N THR A 94 6.72 18.18 7.98
CA THR A 94 7.27 18.85 6.77
C THR A 94 8.73 18.48 6.48
N ASP A 95 9.39 17.81 7.42
CA ASP A 95 10.69 17.16 7.27
C ASP A 95 10.65 15.91 6.38
N ALA A 96 9.52 15.21 6.35
CA ALA A 96 9.31 14.03 5.52
C ALA A 96 8.99 14.41 4.07
N ARG A 97 9.43 13.59 3.09
CA ARG A 97 9.09 13.81 1.68
C ARG A 97 8.15 12.74 1.17
N THR A 98 6.92 13.13 0.86
CA THR A 98 5.95 12.28 0.16
C THR A 98 6.28 12.26 -1.33
N CYS A 99 6.58 11.09 -1.88
CA CYS A 99 6.96 10.89 -3.27
C CYS A 99 5.99 9.90 -3.94
N ASN A 100 5.13 10.42 -4.81
CA ASN A 100 4.16 9.60 -5.54
C ASN A 100 4.81 8.93 -6.75
N LEU A 101 4.76 7.59 -6.81
CA LEU A 101 5.39 6.78 -7.86
C LEU A 101 4.76 6.99 -9.24
N SER A 102 3.44 7.20 -9.31
CA SER A 102 2.77 7.46 -10.59
C SER A 102 3.24 8.78 -11.21
N TYR A 103 3.38 9.83 -10.41
CA TYR A 103 3.88 11.14 -10.90
C TYR A 103 5.38 11.12 -11.16
N LEU A 104 6.14 10.25 -10.49
CA LEU A 104 7.59 10.12 -10.68
C LEU A 104 7.97 9.64 -12.10
N GLN A 105 7.00 9.19 -12.90
CA GLN A 105 7.19 8.91 -14.33
C GLN A 105 7.31 10.20 -15.16
N THR A 106 6.92 11.38 -14.63
CA THR A 106 6.89 12.66 -15.34
C THR A 106 8.08 13.56 -14.98
N ASP A 107 8.61 14.27 -15.96
CA ASP A 107 9.76 15.15 -15.77
C ASP A 107 9.50 16.32 -14.82
N TRP A 108 8.30 16.94 -14.90
CA TRP A 108 7.93 18.06 -14.03
C TRP A 108 7.93 17.66 -12.55
N TYR A 109 7.49 16.43 -12.23
CA TYR A 109 7.48 15.95 -10.85
C TYR A 109 8.88 15.60 -10.34
N ILE A 110 9.74 15.04 -11.21
CA ILE A 110 11.16 14.84 -10.91
C ILE A 110 11.82 16.18 -10.60
N ASP A 111 11.56 17.22 -11.44
CA ASP A 111 12.04 18.58 -11.20
C ASP A 111 11.60 19.10 -9.81
N GLN A 112 10.35 18.82 -9.42
CA GLN A 112 9.83 19.20 -8.12
C GLN A 112 10.54 18.43 -6.98
N MET A 113 10.76 17.15 -7.15
CA MET A 113 11.46 16.31 -6.15
C MET A 113 12.92 16.69 -5.97
N LYS A 114 13.57 17.23 -6.99
CA LYS A 114 14.95 17.75 -6.94
C LYS A 114 15.08 19.11 -6.25
N ARG A 115 13.99 19.71 -5.80
CA ARG A 115 14.00 20.96 -5.02
C ARG A 115 13.70 20.67 -3.56
N PRO A 116 14.26 21.41 -2.62
CA PRO A 116 13.84 21.34 -1.23
C PRO A 116 12.37 21.77 -1.10
N ALA A 117 11.66 21.22 -0.14
CA ALA A 117 10.29 21.63 0.19
C ALA A 117 10.15 21.66 1.70
N TYR A 118 9.77 22.83 2.23
CA TYR A 118 9.70 23.07 3.68
C TYR A 118 11.01 22.69 4.39
N ASP A 119 10.94 21.79 5.39
CA ASP A 119 12.11 21.31 6.13
C ASP A 119 12.79 20.10 5.47
N SER A 120 12.20 19.58 4.38
CA SER A 120 12.73 18.43 3.65
C SER A 120 13.74 18.86 2.58
N PRO A 121 15.00 18.37 2.59
CA PRO A 121 15.94 18.62 1.53
C PRO A 121 15.52 17.97 0.22
N SER A 122 16.17 18.36 -0.89
CA SER A 122 16.02 17.72 -2.21
C SER A 122 16.12 16.21 -2.10
N LEU A 123 15.36 15.48 -2.91
CA LEU A 123 15.57 14.03 -3.02
C LEU A 123 16.92 13.73 -3.70
N PRO A 124 17.58 12.62 -3.35
CA PRO A 124 18.92 12.29 -3.81
C PRO A 124 18.91 11.76 -5.25
N ILE A 125 18.43 12.58 -6.20
CA ILE A 125 18.39 12.31 -7.64
C ILE A 125 19.51 13.11 -8.30
N THR A 126 20.54 12.42 -8.81
CA THR A 126 21.73 13.04 -9.39
C THR A 126 21.61 13.30 -10.91
N TRP A 127 20.59 12.77 -11.55
CA TRP A 127 20.39 12.88 -12.98
C TRP A 127 20.16 14.33 -13.42
N ASP A 128 20.77 14.73 -14.53
CA ASP A 128 20.51 16.00 -15.17
C ASP A 128 19.17 15.98 -15.92
N ARG A 129 18.54 17.16 -16.08
CA ARG A 129 17.22 17.25 -16.70
C ARG A 129 17.15 16.60 -18.08
N VAL A 130 18.21 16.71 -18.87
CA VAL A 130 18.28 16.11 -20.21
C VAL A 130 18.21 14.58 -20.20
N GLU A 131 18.46 13.94 -19.05
CA GLU A 131 18.45 12.48 -18.92
C GLU A 131 17.06 11.93 -18.56
N TYR A 132 16.14 12.78 -18.07
CA TYR A 132 14.78 12.34 -17.68
C TYR A 132 13.64 13.18 -18.30
N VAL A 133 13.94 14.18 -19.11
CA VAL A 133 12.90 14.92 -19.84
C VAL A 133 12.04 13.96 -20.67
N GLU A 134 10.81 14.37 -20.99
CA GLU A 134 9.88 13.56 -21.78
C GLU A 134 10.57 12.96 -23.03
N GLY A 135 10.37 11.66 -23.24
CA GLY A 135 11.02 10.89 -24.30
C GLY A 135 12.42 10.36 -23.96
N GLN A 136 13.01 10.74 -22.82
CA GLN A 136 14.31 10.23 -22.37
C GLN A 136 14.15 9.22 -21.23
N ASN A 137 14.80 8.06 -21.35
CA ASN A 137 14.82 7.00 -20.34
C ASN A 137 13.42 6.63 -19.81
N GLU A 138 12.39 6.65 -20.67
CA GLU A 138 11.01 6.28 -20.29
C GLU A 138 10.96 4.85 -19.78
N TYR A 139 11.76 3.98 -20.38
CA TYR A 139 12.04 2.64 -19.90
C TYR A 139 13.42 2.17 -20.35
N ILE A 140 14.04 1.29 -19.56
CA ILE A 140 15.31 0.65 -19.88
C ILE A 140 15.13 -0.86 -19.86
N PRO A 141 15.44 -1.59 -20.96
CA PRO A 141 15.29 -3.03 -21.02
C PRO A 141 16.28 -3.75 -20.11
N ILE A 142 15.84 -4.83 -19.51
CA ILE A 142 16.69 -5.76 -18.75
C ILE A 142 17.15 -6.87 -19.72
N ARG A 143 18.47 -7.06 -19.84
CA ARG A 143 19.11 -7.97 -20.78
C ARG A 143 20.11 -8.89 -20.07
N PRO A 144 19.63 -9.91 -19.31
CA PRO A 144 20.53 -10.79 -18.54
C PRO A 144 21.50 -11.58 -19.41
N GLU A 145 21.20 -11.76 -20.69
CA GLU A 145 22.09 -12.41 -21.68
C GLU A 145 23.41 -11.66 -21.88
N VAL A 146 23.43 -10.34 -21.65
CA VAL A 146 24.65 -9.51 -21.74
C VAL A 146 25.65 -9.89 -20.65
N LYS A 147 25.14 -10.31 -19.47
CA LYS A 147 25.96 -10.68 -18.31
C LYS A 147 27.05 -11.67 -18.64
N LYS A 148 26.74 -12.70 -19.43
CA LYS A 148 27.71 -13.75 -19.79
C LYS A 148 28.93 -13.18 -20.53
N ASN A 149 28.71 -12.24 -21.44
CA ASN A 149 29.81 -11.61 -22.20
C ASN A 149 30.67 -10.74 -21.30
N ILE A 150 30.04 -9.98 -20.41
CA ILE A 150 30.72 -9.12 -19.43
C ILE A 150 31.54 -9.97 -18.46
N ASP A 151 30.97 -11.04 -17.92
CA ASP A 151 31.70 -11.97 -17.04
C ASP A 151 32.90 -12.56 -17.71
N GLN A 152 32.83 -12.90 -19.03
CA GLN A 152 33.97 -13.39 -19.81
C GLN A 152 35.05 -12.31 -19.99
N MET A 153 34.67 -11.07 -20.26
CA MET A 153 35.62 -9.96 -20.40
C MET A 153 36.37 -9.71 -19.07
N TYR A 154 35.69 -9.70 -17.96
CA TYR A 154 36.32 -9.55 -16.62
C TYR A 154 37.24 -10.73 -16.32
N ALA A 155 36.81 -11.97 -16.58
CA ALA A 155 37.66 -13.16 -16.36
C ALA A 155 38.95 -13.15 -17.21
N GLN A 156 38.87 -12.67 -18.47
CA GLN A 156 40.06 -12.50 -19.33
C GLN A 156 40.97 -11.37 -18.81
N ALA A 157 40.41 -10.28 -18.34
CA ALA A 157 41.16 -9.17 -17.77
C ALA A 157 41.85 -9.56 -16.45
N ASP A 158 41.16 -10.37 -15.58
CA ASP A 158 41.77 -10.93 -14.38
C ASP A 158 42.99 -11.81 -14.72
N SER A 159 42.88 -12.70 -15.73
CA SER A 159 43.98 -13.53 -16.17
C SER A 159 45.15 -12.68 -16.74
N ALA A 160 44.85 -11.58 -17.44
CA ALA A 160 45.87 -10.65 -17.94
C ALA A 160 46.55 -9.92 -16.78
N LEU A 161 45.81 -9.50 -15.76
CA LEU A 161 46.31 -8.84 -14.56
C LEU A 161 47.24 -9.75 -13.75
N GLU A 162 46.88 -11.02 -13.59
CA GLU A 162 47.73 -12.04 -12.93
C GLU A 162 49.08 -12.22 -13.69
N ASN A 163 49.09 -12.03 -15.01
CA ASN A 163 50.29 -12.06 -15.83
C ASN A 163 51.05 -10.71 -15.93
N GLY A 164 50.63 -9.73 -15.06
CA GLY A 164 51.33 -8.44 -14.96
C GLY A 164 50.85 -7.37 -15.95
N ASN A 165 49.76 -7.60 -16.69
CA ASN A 165 49.16 -6.61 -17.59
C ASN A 165 47.84 -6.09 -17.05
N PRO A 166 47.76 -4.88 -16.40
CA PRO A 166 46.57 -4.29 -15.85
C PRO A 166 45.68 -3.54 -16.85
N GLU A 167 46.11 -3.32 -18.08
CA GLU A 167 45.45 -2.42 -19.06
C GLU A 167 43.99 -2.83 -19.28
N ALA A 168 43.72 -4.08 -19.62
CA ALA A 168 42.38 -4.57 -19.91
C ALA A 168 41.43 -4.43 -18.71
N MET A 169 41.93 -4.68 -17.50
CA MET A 169 41.13 -4.50 -16.27
C MET A 169 40.84 -3.02 -16.02
N ASN A 170 41.82 -2.14 -16.24
CA ASN A 170 41.59 -0.70 -16.06
C ASN A 170 40.56 -0.14 -17.05
N GLU A 171 40.61 -0.56 -18.31
CA GLU A 171 39.61 -0.21 -19.32
C GLU A 171 38.20 -0.66 -18.95
N LEU A 172 38.05 -1.90 -18.46
CA LEU A 172 36.74 -2.42 -18.01
C LEU A 172 36.21 -1.65 -16.79
N LYS A 173 37.09 -1.34 -15.81
CA LYS A 173 36.72 -0.54 -14.65
C LYS A 173 36.32 0.88 -15.01
N GLU A 174 36.96 1.48 -15.98
CA GLU A 174 36.61 2.81 -16.50
C GLU A 174 35.26 2.77 -17.23
N GLN A 175 34.95 1.69 -17.96
CA GLN A 175 33.72 1.55 -18.74
C GLN A 175 32.55 1.11 -17.94
N PHE A 176 32.70 0.25 -16.90
CA PHE A 176 31.58 -0.40 -16.18
C PHE A 176 31.70 -0.32 -14.66
N GLY A 177 32.76 0.27 -14.12
CA GLY A 177 33.08 0.29 -12.71
C GLY A 177 33.76 -1.00 -12.20
N GLU A 178 34.06 -1.06 -10.91
CA GLU A 178 34.73 -2.24 -10.32
C GLU A 178 33.82 -3.48 -10.33
N ASN A 179 32.53 -3.28 -10.07
CA ASN A 179 31.51 -4.32 -10.17
C ASN A 179 30.43 -3.83 -11.14
N PRO A 180 30.35 -4.36 -12.38
CA PRO A 180 29.39 -3.91 -13.39
C PRO A 180 27.93 -4.12 -13.02
N TYR A 181 27.63 -4.91 -11.96
CA TYR A 181 26.31 -5.27 -11.49
C TYR A 181 25.93 -4.56 -10.18
N GLU A 182 26.80 -3.69 -9.67
CA GLU A 182 26.51 -2.84 -8.53
C GLU A 182 25.57 -1.71 -8.97
N LEU A 183 24.57 -1.40 -8.14
CA LEU A 183 23.47 -0.48 -8.46
C LEU A 183 23.96 0.89 -8.98
N LYS A 184 24.94 1.50 -8.29
CA LYS A 184 25.49 2.81 -8.71
C LYS A 184 26.18 2.73 -10.07
N ASN A 185 26.88 1.61 -10.35
CA ASN A 185 27.55 1.39 -11.61
C ASN A 185 26.54 1.11 -12.74
N ILE A 186 25.47 0.35 -12.46
CA ILE A 186 24.37 0.16 -13.42
C ILE A 186 23.76 1.50 -13.79
N LEU A 187 23.39 2.31 -12.82
CA LEU A 187 22.78 3.61 -13.07
C LEU A 187 23.71 4.55 -13.83
N LYS A 188 25.01 4.58 -13.49
CA LYS A 188 25.98 5.48 -14.10
C LYS A 188 26.46 5.06 -15.49
N TYR A 189 26.87 3.81 -15.63
CA TYR A 189 27.61 3.37 -16.82
C TYR A 189 26.73 2.66 -17.86
N TRP A 190 25.57 2.13 -17.46
CA TRP A 190 24.65 1.45 -18.35
C TRP A 190 23.43 2.30 -18.67
N VAL A 191 22.63 2.65 -17.67
CA VAL A 191 21.37 3.38 -17.87
C VAL A 191 21.60 4.76 -18.46
N ARG A 192 22.60 5.49 -17.96
CA ARG A 192 22.97 6.86 -18.40
C ARG A 192 24.07 6.89 -19.46
N SER A 193 24.33 5.76 -20.11
CA SER A 193 25.36 5.70 -21.15
C SER A 193 24.98 6.51 -22.38
N ASP A 194 25.96 7.26 -22.93
CA ASP A 194 25.82 7.94 -24.23
C ASP A 194 25.89 6.96 -25.41
N LYS A 195 26.34 5.72 -25.16
CA LYS A 195 26.42 4.66 -26.16
C LYS A 195 25.10 3.92 -26.22
N GLU A 196 24.33 4.07 -27.30
CA GLU A 196 22.99 3.49 -27.47
C GLU A 196 22.94 1.98 -27.17
N GLY A 197 23.94 1.21 -27.57
CA GLY A 197 24.04 -0.23 -27.33
C GLY A 197 24.27 -0.63 -25.87
N LEU A 198 24.61 0.30 -24.96
CA LEU A 198 24.83 0.07 -23.55
C LEU A 198 23.64 0.53 -22.68
N ARG A 199 22.59 1.11 -23.27
CA ARG A 199 21.40 1.56 -22.49
C ARG A 199 20.50 0.38 -22.14
N VAL A 200 21.03 -0.51 -21.30
CA VAL A 200 20.34 -1.73 -20.81
C VAL A 200 20.70 -1.95 -19.35
N ILE A 201 19.93 -2.78 -18.68
CA ILE A 201 20.30 -3.33 -17.37
C ILE A 201 20.85 -4.73 -17.62
N PRO A 202 22.15 -4.98 -17.35
CA PRO A 202 22.84 -6.20 -17.78
C PRO A 202 22.52 -7.45 -16.98
N THR A 203 21.65 -7.33 -15.96
CA THR A 203 21.31 -8.43 -15.04
C THR A 203 19.91 -8.23 -14.45
N ASP A 204 19.24 -9.30 -14.10
CA ASP A 204 18.01 -9.27 -13.28
C ASP A 204 18.26 -9.38 -11.77
N SER A 205 19.56 -9.41 -11.38
CA SER A 205 20.03 -9.52 -10.00
C SER A 205 21.04 -8.41 -9.73
N ILE A 206 20.56 -7.29 -9.21
CA ILE A 206 21.37 -6.10 -8.91
C ILE A 206 22.00 -6.26 -7.53
N VAL A 207 23.28 -5.93 -7.41
CA VAL A 207 23.99 -5.90 -6.14
C VAL A 207 24.06 -4.46 -5.63
N MET A 208 23.80 -4.24 -4.35
CA MET A 208 23.97 -2.95 -3.69
C MET A 208 24.94 -3.06 -2.54
N LYS A 209 25.99 -2.24 -2.56
CA LYS A 209 26.95 -2.17 -1.46
C LYS A 209 26.32 -1.49 -0.25
N ILE A 210 26.59 -2.03 0.95
CA ILE A 210 26.06 -1.52 2.21
C ILE A 210 27.16 -0.76 2.97
N ASP A 211 26.88 0.50 3.25
CA ASP A 211 27.68 1.27 4.22
C ASP A 211 27.25 0.87 5.64
N LYS A 212 28.05 -0.03 6.25
CA LYS A 212 27.74 -0.60 7.57
C LYS A 212 27.68 0.46 8.68
N GLU A 213 28.52 1.50 8.58
CA GLU A 213 28.55 2.58 9.57
C GLU A 213 27.33 3.50 9.41
N ALA A 214 26.92 3.78 8.19
CA ALA A 214 25.68 4.52 7.93
C ALA A 214 24.46 3.74 8.45
N VAL A 215 24.41 2.42 8.23
CA VAL A 215 23.34 1.55 8.78
C VAL A 215 23.30 1.62 10.31
N ARG A 216 24.44 1.57 11.00
CA ARG A 216 24.48 1.69 12.48
C ARG A 216 23.99 3.04 12.98
N ARG A 217 24.24 4.11 12.23
CA ARG A 217 23.77 5.46 12.59
C ARG A 217 22.34 5.76 12.18
N SER A 218 21.75 4.95 11.29
CA SER A 218 20.46 5.23 10.65
C SER A 218 19.25 5.14 11.58
N GLY A 219 19.41 4.61 12.81
CA GLY A 219 18.30 4.36 13.73
C GLY A 219 17.40 3.19 13.33
N MET A 220 17.74 2.41 12.29
CA MET A 220 16.98 1.20 11.98
C MET A 220 17.30 0.09 12.98
N LYS A 221 16.31 -0.74 13.27
CA LYS A 221 16.49 -1.94 14.10
C LYS A 221 17.34 -2.96 13.36
N ILE A 222 18.50 -3.29 13.92
CA ILE A 222 19.32 -4.40 13.42
C ILE A 222 18.75 -5.70 14.01
N PRO A 223 18.41 -6.71 13.17
CA PRO A 223 17.89 -7.99 13.66
C PRO A 223 18.89 -8.67 14.62
N GLU A 224 18.40 -9.14 15.77
CA GLU A 224 19.23 -9.78 16.82
C GLU A 224 20.04 -10.98 16.30
N ALA A 225 19.48 -11.72 15.33
CA ALA A 225 20.15 -12.87 14.71
C ALA A 225 21.45 -12.53 13.98
N LEU A 226 21.64 -11.25 13.59
CA LEU A 226 22.88 -10.78 12.96
C LEU A 226 23.96 -10.40 13.96
N GLY A 227 23.60 -10.11 15.22
CA GLY A 227 24.53 -9.51 16.18
C GLY A 227 25.14 -8.22 15.59
N ASP A 228 26.47 -8.15 15.58
CA ASP A 228 27.19 -6.99 14.98
C ASP A 228 27.51 -7.19 13.47
N SER A 229 27.08 -8.30 12.86
CA SER A 229 27.44 -8.68 11.50
C SER A 229 26.47 -8.12 10.47
N ILE A 230 26.64 -6.85 10.10
CA ILE A 230 25.91 -6.26 8.96
C ILE A 230 26.52 -6.82 7.65
N PRO A 231 25.69 -7.29 6.69
CA PRO A 231 26.18 -7.77 5.40
C PRO A 231 26.91 -6.66 4.63
N GLU A 232 27.86 -7.03 3.79
CA GLU A 232 28.60 -6.07 2.94
C GLU A 232 27.82 -5.68 1.70
N TYR A 233 26.97 -6.60 1.22
CA TYR A 233 26.16 -6.42 0.03
C TYR A 233 24.76 -6.96 0.28
N MET A 234 23.78 -6.35 -0.38
CA MET A 234 22.44 -6.91 -0.56
C MET A 234 22.19 -7.16 -2.06
N THR A 235 21.20 -7.97 -2.35
CA THR A 235 20.82 -8.30 -3.73
C THR A 235 19.36 -7.98 -3.98
N ILE A 236 19.09 -7.19 -5.00
CA ILE A 236 17.75 -6.88 -5.48
C ILE A 236 17.47 -7.75 -6.69
N LEU A 237 16.52 -8.66 -6.57
CA LEU A 237 16.03 -9.48 -7.69
C LEU A 237 14.90 -8.73 -8.39
N LEU A 238 15.13 -8.26 -9.62
CA LEU A 238 14.12 -7.51 -10.36
C LEU A 238 12.97 -8.44 -10.79
N ARG A 239 11.88 -8.40 -10.01
CA ARG A 239 10.70 -9.27 -10.18
C ARG A 239 9.43 -8.43 -10.30
N ASP A 240 8.45 -8.98 -11.02
CA ASP A 240 7.09 -8.48 -11.01
C ASP A 240 6.31 -9.00 -9.78
N ALA A 241 5.04 -8.58 -9.62
CA ALA A 241 4.17 -9.00 -8.52
C ALA A 241 3.94 -10.53 -8.45
N ASN A 242 4.12 -11.25 -9.55
CA ASN A 242 3.97 -12.70 -9.63
C ASN A 242 5.31 -13.44 -9.41
N GLY A 243 6.39 -12.70 -9.11
CA GLY A 243 7.73 -13.27 -8.93
C GLY A 243 8.47 -13.59 -10.23
N ASN A 244 7.93 -13.21 -11.41
CA ASN A 244 8.61 -13.40 -12.68
C ASN A 244 9.69 -12.34 -12.91
N PRO A 245 10.77 -12.65 -13.65
CA PRO A 245 11.76 -11.66 -14.04
C PRO A 245 11.13 -10.49 -14.80
N LYS A 246 11.42 -9.25 -14.37
CA LYS A 246 11.01 -8.06 -15.10
C LYS A 246 11.77 -7.96 -16.41
N ARG A 247 11.15 -7.40 -17.44
CA ARG A 247 11.73 -7.25 -18.78
C ARG A 247 12.31 -5.86 -19.00
N ALA A 248 11.87 -4.88 -18.24
CA ALA A 248 12.33 -3.50 -18.28
C ALA A 248 12.05 -2.80 -16.96
N LEU A 249 12.76 -1.70 -16.69
CA LEU A 249 12.39 -0.73 -15.64
C LEU A 249 11.91 0.55 -16.30
N TYR A 250 10.82 1.10 -15.74
CA TYR A 250 10.28 2.40 -16.13
C TYR A 250 11.01 3.55 -15.43
N LYS A 251 10.84 4.76 -15.91
CA LYS A 251 11.49 5.97 -15.35
C LYS A 251 11.24 6.13 -13.86
N SER A 252 10.01 5.93 -13.38
CA SER A 252 9.68 5.98 -11.94
C SER A 252 10.46 4.97 -11.12
N GLU A 253 10.65 3.75 -11.64
CA GLU A 253 11.41 2.69 -10.99
C GLU A 253 12.92 2.99 -10.99
N LEU A 254 13.42 3.57 -12.08
CA LEU A 254 14.82 4.05 -12.17
C LEU A 254 15.09 5.17 -11.16
N MET A 255 14.15 6.12 -11.00
CA MET A 255 14.26 7.19 -10.02
C MET A 255 14.20 6.65 -8.58
N MET A 256 13.38 5.63 -8.31
CA MET A 256 13.35 4.97 -7.01
C MET A 256 14.70 4.30 -6.71
N LEU A 257 15.26 3.55 -7.64
CA LEU A 257 16.60 2.93 -7.49
C LEU A 257 17.71 3.98 -7.34
N GLU A 258 17.62 5.10 -8.06
CA GLU A 258 18.55 6.23 -7.91
C GLU A 258 18.52 6.79 -6.49
N MET A 259 17.33 7.00 -5.94
CA MET A 259 17.17 7.45 -4.55
C MET A 259 17.71 6.44 -3.54
N LEU A 260 17.45 5.14 -3.73
CA LEU A 260 18.00 4.07 -2.89
C LEU A 260 19.53 4.07 -2.90
N ALA A 261 20.12 4.18 -4.10
CA ALA A 261 21.57 4.20 -4.29
C ALA A 261 22.27 5.38 -3.61
N ASN A 262 21.62 6.56 -3.56
CA ASN A 262 22.22 7.80 -3.09
C ASN A 262 21.80 8.23 -1.70
N ALA A 263 20.75 7.62 -1.11
CA ALA A 263 20.33 7.90 0.27
C ALA A 263 21.33 7.41 1.32
N ASN A 264 22.20 6.51 0.96
CA ASN A 264 23.30 5.95 1.77
C ASN A 264 22.87 5.51 3.19
N TRP A 265 21.64 4.99 3.34
CA TRP A 265 21.04 4.54 4.62
C TRP A 265 20.85 5.64 5.66
N GLU A 266 21.43 6.83 5.48
CA GLU A 266 21.30 7.97 6.40
C GLU A 266 19.93 8.65 6.30
N ARG A 267 19.36 8.66 5.10
CA ARG A 267 18.00 9.14 4.86
C ARG A 267 17.05 7.96 4.80
N PRO A 268 16.15 7.78 5.80
CA PRO A 268 15.24 6.63 5.83
C PRO A 268 14.30 6.62 4.63
N ILE A 269 14.13 5.46 4.00
CA ILE A 269 13.22 5.26 2.86
C ILE A 269 12.13 4.30 3.27
N TYR A 270 10.90 4.67 2.96
CA TYR A 270 9.69 3.92 3.27
C TYR A 270 8.84 3.70 2.03
N MET A 271 8.09 2.61 2.05
CA MET A 271 7.02 2.30 1.09
C MET A 271 5.70 2.25 1.84
N ALA A 272 4.68 2.98 1.38
CA ALA A 272 3.35 2.92 1.98
C ALA A 272 2.76 1.51 1.81
N ILE A 273 2.09 0.98 2.85
CA ILE A 273 1.55 -0.40 2.80
C ILE A 273 0.42 -0.58 1.77
N THR A 274 -0.10 0.50 1.24
CA THR A 274 -1.13 0.51 0.19
C THR A 274 -0.55 0.47 -1.23
N VAL A 275 0.77 0.63 -1.37
CA VAL A 275 1.47 0.44 -2.65
C VAL A 275 1.47 -1.05 -2.98
N GLY A 276 1.00 -1.40 -4.16
CA GLY A 276 0.96 -2.79 -4.61
C GLY A 276 2.36 -3.37 -4.88
N SER A 277 2.49 -4.69 -4.68
CA SER A 277 3.76 -5.41 -4.83
C SER A 277 4.39 -5.33 -6.23
N GLU A 278 3.61 -4.97 -7.25
CA GLU A 278 4.10 -4.68 -8.60
C GLU A 278 5.10 -3.51 -8.64
N ASN A 279 5.03 -2.60 -7.64
CA ASN A 279 5.94 -1.46 -7.50
C ASN A 279 7.10 -1.72 -6.54
N HIS A 280 7.19 -2.90 -5.92
CA HIS A 280 8.23 -3.23 -4.96
C HIS A 280 9.55 -3.69 -5.60
N LEU A 281 9.59 -3.87 -6.92
CA LEU A 281 10.78 -4.33 -7.68
C LEU A 281 11.40 -5.64 -7.17
N GLY A 282 10.62 -6.48 -6.47
CA GLY A 282 11.11 -7.70 -5.83
C GLY A 282 11.90 -7.47 -4.54
N MET A 283 11.75 -6.28 -3.93
CA MET A 283 12.41 -5.93 -2.65
C MET A 283 11.60 -6.29 -1.40
N ASP A 284 10.53 -7.09 -1.53
CA ASP A 284 9.64 -7.42 -0.40
C ASP A 284 10.36 -8.06 0.79
N ASN A 285 11.46 -8.77 0.53
CA ASN A 285 12.32 -9.35 1.56
C ASN A 285 13.30 -8.34 2.20
N HIS A 286 13.25 -7.08 1.80
CA HIS A 286 14.03 -5.97 2.37
C HIS A 286 13.16 -4.93 3.06
N PHE A 287 11.90 -5.26 3.32
CA PHE A 287 10.95 -4.38 4.00
C PHE A 287 10.67 -4.85 5.43
N THR A 288 10.74 -3.91 6.38
CA THR A 288 10.27 -4.08 7.75
C THR A 288 9.09 -3.15 8.01
N GLN A 289 7.95 -3.70 8.39
CA GLN A 289 6.75 -2.93 8.69
C GLN A 289 6.86 -2.27 10.07
N GLU A 290 6.62 -0.97 10.13
CA GLU A 290 6.69 -0.17 11.36
C GLU A 290 5.33 0.47 11.72
N GLY A 291 4.30 0.23 10.92
CA GLY A 291 2.94 0.78 11.04
C GLY A 291 2.24 0.78 9.70
N LEU A 292 1.88 1.95 9.18
CA LEU A 292 1.30 2.12 7.83
C LEU A 292 2.36 2.15 6.71
N ALA A 293 3.64 1.97 7.04
CA ALA A 293 4.69 1.95 6.05
C ALA A 293 5.72 0.86 6.33
N TYR A 294 6.31 0.36 5.25
CA TYR A 294 7.47 -0.52 5.26
C TYR A 294 8.75 0.30 5.18
N ARG A 295 9.65 0.12 6.12
CA ARG A 295 11.00 0.67 6.05
C ARG A 295 11.86 -0.21 5.15
N PHE A 296 12.58 0.39 4.20
CA PHE A 296 13.59 -0.29 3.42
C PHE A 296 14.84 -0.54 4.27
N THR A 297 15.31 -1.79 4.29
CA THR A 297 16.45 -2.24 5.08
C THR A 297 17.42 -3.08 4.25
N PRO A 298 18.72 -3.13 4.60
CA PRO A 298 19.69 -3.97 3.91
C PRO A 298 19.56 -5.45 4.26
N PHE A 299 18.66 -5.82 5.18
CA PHE A 299 18.52 -7.15 5.73
C PHE A 299 17.51 -7.98 4.94
N ASP A 300 17.78 -9.29 4.81
CA ASP A 300 16.79 -10.25 4.32
C ASP A 300 15.79 -10.55 5.45
N THR A 301 14.69 -9.84 5.46
CA THR A 301 13.68 -9.88 6.53
C THR A 301 12.92 -11.21 6.59
N ASP A 302 12.88 -11.97 5.50
CA ASP A 302 12.31 -13.32 5.45
C ASP A 302 13.22 -14.30 6.22
N LYS A 303 14.50 -14.34 5.89
CA LYS A 303 15.45 -15.23 6.56
C LYS A 303 15.65 -14.88 8.02
N LEU A 304 15.53 -13.60 8.36
CA LEU A 304 15.77 -13.12 9.73
C LEU A 304 14.48 -12.99 10.56
N ASN A 305 13.32 -13.37 9.99
CA ASN A 305 12.01 -13.25 10.64
C ASN A 305 11.76 -11.83 11.22
N SER A 306 12.16 -10.80 10.47
CA SER A 306 12.11 -9.39 10.89
C SER A 306 11.21 -8.51 10.01
N LYS A 307 10.19 -9.12 9.39
CA LYS A 307 9.21 -8.39 8.55
C LYS A 307 8.40 -7.34 9.31
N ILE A 308 8.26 -7.47 10.61
CA ILE A 308 7.51 -6.54 11.46
C ILE A 308 8.40 -6.14 12.64
N ASP A 309 8.61 -4.85 12.84
CA ASP A 309 9.11 -4.31 14.11
C ASP A 309 7.95 -4.17 15.10
N SER A 310 7.71 -5.22 15.88
CA SER A 310 6.57 -5.31 16.77
C SER A 310 6.56 -4.23 17.86
N GLU A 311 7.72 -3.80 18.35
CA GLU A 311 7.81 -2.77 19.40
C GLU A 311 7.48 -1.39 18.83
N LYS A 312 8.08 -1.02 17.69
CA LYS A 312 7.82 0.27 17.04
C LYS A 312 6.38 0.33 16.52
N MET A 313 5.90 -0.75 15.91
CA MET A 313 4.53 -0.83 15.43
C MET A 313 3.52 -0.75 16.57
N TYR A 314 3.79 -1.41 17.71
CA TYR A 314 2.96 -1.33 18.91
C TYR A 314 2.89 0.10 19.44
N ASP A 315 4.04 0.77 19.58
CA ASP A 315 4.09 2.16 20.03
C ASP A 315 3.32 3.10 19.09
N ASN A 316 3.51 2.95 17.79
CA ASN A 316 2.79 3.74 16.78
C ASN A 316 1.27 3.54 16.88
N LEU A 317 0.79 2.29 16.88
CA LEU A 317 -0.64 1.99 16.86
C LEU A 317 -1.34 2.34 18.17
N MET A 318 -0.69 2.08 19.30
CA MET A 318 -1.31 2.23 20.63
C MET A 318 -1.20 3.63 21.21
N ASN A 319 -0.10 4.35 20.90
CA ASN A 319 0.24 5.61 21.59
C ASN A 319 0.19 6.84 20.68
N LYS A 320 0.43 6.67 19.37
CA LYS A 320 0.58 7.81 18.45
C LYS A 320 -0.60 7.95 17.48
N PHE A 321 -1.17 6.85 17.00
CA PHE A 321 -2.19 6.88 15.96
C PHE A 321 -3.50 7.49 16.44
N LYS A 322 -4.16 8.19 15.52
CA LYS A 322 -5.48 8.79 15.67
C LYS A 322 -6.46 8.13 14.69
N PHE A 323 -7.74 8.13 15.04
CA PHE A 323 -8.74 7.38 14.28
C PHE A 323 -9.93 8.26 13.84
N GLY A 324 -9.79 9.58 13.87
CA GLY A 324 -10.75 10.53 13.30
C GLY A 324 -12.17 10.45 13.82
N GLY A 325 -12.36 9.86 15.00
CA GLY A 325 -13.68 9.69 15.61
C GLY A 325 -14.46 8.47 15.12
N ILE A 326 -13.81 7.47 14.50
CA ILE A 326 -14.43 6.20 14.06
C ILE A 326 -15.16 5.50 15.22
N ASP A 327 -14.69 5.70 16.45
CA ASP A 327 -15.28 5.16 17.68
C ASP A 327 -16.60 5.82 18.08
N LYS A 328 -17.01 6.90 17.42
CA LYS A 328 -18.23 7.64 17.76
C LYS A 328 -19.43 7.10 16.98
N PRO A 329 -20.57 6.78 17.65
CA PRO A 329 -21.77 6.38 16.95
C PRO A 329 -22.28 7.46 15.97
N GLY A 330 -22.76 7.03 14.80
CA GLY A 330 -23.40 7.91 13.82
C GLY A 330 -22.45 8.73 12.95
N ILE A 331 -21.13 8.45 12.98
CA ILE A 331 -20.20 9.04 12.02
C ILE A 331 -20.49 8.49 10.61
N TYR A 332 -20.55 9.39 9.63
CA TYR A 332 -20.65 8.98 8.23
C TYR A 332 -19.26 8.62 7.69
N ILE A 333 -19.14 7.42 7.13
CA ILE A 333 -17.92 6.89 6.52
C ILE A 333 -18.22 6.52 5.06
N ASP A 334 -17.68 7.29 4.11
CA ASP A 334 -17.80 6.98 2.69
C ASP A 334 -16.91 5.78 2.30
N GLU A 335 -17.07 5.28 1.07
CA GLU A 335 -16.37 4.08 0.59
C GLU A 335 -14.83 4.20 0.64
N ASN A 336 -14.28 5.35 0.27
CA ASN A 336 -12.83 5.56 0.28
C ASN A 336 -12.28 5.59 1.71
N VAL A 337 -12.98 6.28 2.60
CA VAL A 337 -12.64 6.33 4.03
C VAL A 337 -12.81 4.95 4.68
N MET A 338 -13.83 4.18 4.28
CA MET A 338 -14.01 2.80 4.74
C MET A 338 -12.80 1.92 4.41
N ARG A 339 -12.20 2.07 3.25
CA ARG A 339 -10.95 1.36 2.86
C ARG A 339 -9.77 1.73 3.78
N MET A 340 -9.68 3.00 4.21
CA MET A 340 -8.69 3.44 5.20
C MET A 340 -8.93 2.80 6.57
N CYS A 341 -10.20 2.70 7.00
CA CYS A 341 -10.58 1.99 8.23
C CYS A 341 -10.24 0.50 8.16
N TYR A 342 -10.47 -0.14 7.02
CA TYR A 342 -10.08 -1.54 6.76
C TYR A 342 -8.56 -1.72 6.88
N THR A 343 -7.79 -0.79 6.34
CA THR A 343 -6.33 -0.81 6.44
C THR A 343 -5.89 -0.70 7.90
N HIS A 344 -6.48 0.20 8.69
CA HIS A 344 -6.18 0.31 10.12
C HIS A 344 -6.46 -1.01 10.87
N ARG A 345 -7.62 -1.64 10.68
CA ARG A 345 -7.91 -2.91 11.35
C ARG A 345 -6.92 -4.00 10.94
N ARG A 346 -6.58 -4.09 9.66
CA ARG A 346 -5.63 -5.07 9.14
C ARG A 346 -4.24 -4.96 9.74
N ILE A 347 -3.72 -3.73 9.95
CA ILE A 347 -2.39 -3.58 10.57
C ILE A 347 -2.40 -3.97 12.04
N PHE A 348 -3.52 -3.81 12.78
CA PHE A 348 -3.64 -4.36 14.13
C PHE A 348 -3.54 -5.89 14.11
N THR A 349 -4.18 -6.56 13.17
CA THR A 349 -4.11 -8.03 13.09
C THR A 349 -2.70 -8.51 12.74
N GLN A 350 -1.97 -7.79 11.89
CA GLN A 350 -0.58 -8.08 11.58
C GLN A 350 0.32 -7.95 12.82
N LEU A 351 0.18 -6.85 13.55
CA LEU A 351 0.90 -6.64 14.82
C LEU A 351 0.60 -7.76 15.83
N VAL A 352 -0.68 -8.05 16.03
CA VAL A 352 -1.13 -9.08 16.98
C VAL A 352 -0.57 -10.45 16.62
N GLY A 353 -0.62 -10.84 15.34
CA GLY A 353 -0.05 -12.08 14.86
C GLY A 353 1.45 -12.18 15.16
N GLN A 354 2.20 -11.08 15.03
CA GLN A 354 3.61 -11.02 15.37
C GLN A 354 3.85 -11.12 16.88
N LEU A 355 3.08 -10.37 17.69
CA LEU A 355 3.18 -10.41 19.15
C LEU A 355 2.89 -11.81 19.72
N ILE A 356 1.92 -12.54 19.17
CA ILE A 356 1.61 -13.91 19.55
C ILE A 356 2.82 -14.84 19.23
N LYS A 357 3.41 -14.70 18.04
CA LYS A 357 4.62 -15.46 17.65
C LYS A 357 5.80 -15.20 18.59
N GLU A 358 5.93 -13.98 19.09
CA GLU A 358 6.96 -13.56 20.04
C GLU A 358 6.61 -13.94 21.50
N GLY A 359 5.45 -14.57 21.76
CA GLY A 359 5.00 -14.92 23.09
C GLY A 359 4.49 -13.76 23.95
N LYS A 360 4.33 -12.56 23.37
CA LYS A 360 3.90 -11.32 24.05
C LYS A 360 2.36 -11.25 24.15
N LYS A 361 1.73 -12.25 24.77
CA LYS A 361 0.28 -12.45 24.78
C LYS A 361 -0.50 -11.28 25.37
N ASP A 362 -0.02 -10.67 26.45
CA ASP A 362 -0.69 -9.54 27.08
C ASP A 362 -0.74 -8.30 26.18
N LYS A 363 0.37 -8.01 25.48
CA LYS A 363 0.40 -6.93 24.49
C LYS A 363 -0.50 -7.24 23.31
N ALA A 364 -0.56 -8.49 22.85
CA ALA A 364 -1.44 -8.92 21.77
C ALA A 364 -2.91 -8.71 22.12
N LEU A 365 -3.31 -9.11 23.31
CA LEU A 365 -4.69 -8.93 23.79
C LEU A 365 -5.03 -7.43 23.94
N ALA A 366 -4.12 -6.65 24.52
CA ALA A 366 -4.31 -5.21 24.65
C ALA A 366 -4.49 -4.51 23.29
N ALA A 367 -3.70 -4.93 22.28
CA ALA A 367 -3.82 -4.38 20.92
C ALA A 367 -5.14 -4.77 20.23
N LEU A 368 -5.60 -6.02 20.41
CA LEU A 368 -6.92 -6.45 19.90
C LEU A 368 -8.06 -5.65 20.53
N ASP A 369 -8.08 -5.56 21.86
CA ASP A 369 -9.13 -4.84 22.59
C ASP A 369 -9.13 -3.34 22.24
N TYR A 370 -7.97 -2.76 22.02
CA TYR A 370 -7.83 -1.38 21.57
C TYR A 370 -8.36 -1.20 20.13
N ALA A 371 -8.05 -2.13 19.23
CA ALA A 371 -8.56 -2.11 17.86
C ALA A 371 -10.10 -2.19 17.83
N GLU A 372 -10.72 -3.07 18.62
CA GLU A 372 -12.16 -3.18 18.77
C GLU A 372 -12.80 -1.87 19.27
N LYS A 373 -12.14 -1.23 20.25
CA LYS A 373 -12.61 0.03 20.83
C LYS A 373 -12.54 1.18 19.83
N MET A 374 -11.43 1.30 19.10
CA MET A 374 -11.17 2.43 18.22
C MET A 374 -11.80 2.27 16.83
N ILE A 375 -12.04 1.01 16.39
CA ILE A 375 -12.60 0.68 15.07
C ILE A 375 -13.78 -0.31 15.28
N PRO A 376 -14.86 0.14 15.92
CA PRO A 376 -15.98 -0.73 16.29
C PRO A 376 -16.74 -1.24 15.06
N SER A 377 -17.31 -2.46 15.16
CA SER A 377 -18.02 -3.10 14.04
C SER A 377 -19.29 -2.37 13.61
N TYR A 378 -19.91 -1.60 14.47
CA TYR A 378 -21.12 -0.82 14.14
C TYR A 378 -20.84 0.34 13.16
N ASN A 379 -19.61 0.85 13.07
CA ASN A 379 -19.18 1.85 12.09
C ASN A 379 -18.33 1.24 10.96
N VAL A 380 -17.54 0.23 11.29
CA VAL A 380 -16.65 -0.47 10.33
C VAL A 380 -16.96 -1.97 10.42
N PRO A 381 -17.92 -2.49 9.67
CA PRO A 381 -18.33 -3.90 9.73
C PRO A 381 -17.15 -4.86 9.57
N TYR A 382 -17.26 -6.02 10.21
CA TYR A 382 -16.26 -7.07 9.99
C TYR A 382 -16.29 -7.56 8.57
N ASP A 383 -15.10 -7.82 8.03
CA ASP A 383 -14.91 -8.31 6.66
C ASP A 383 -13.59 -9.08 6.57
N TRP A 384 -13.51 -10.03 5.68
CA TRP A 384 -12.28 -10.74 5.38
C TRP A 384 -11.16 -9.78 4.92
N ALA A 385 -11.51 -8.80 4.10
CA ALA A 385 -10.57 -7.82 3.57
C ALA A 385 -9.94 -6.91 4.64
N ASN A 386 -10.59 -6.77 5.81
CA ASN A 386 -10.07 -5.94 6.90
C ASN A 386 -9.40 -6.73 8.03
N GLY A 387 -9.20 -8.04 7.84
CA GLY A 387 -8.50 -8.89 8.80
C GLY A 387 -9.35 -9.39 9.96
N ALA A 388 -10.68 -9.25 9.92
CA ALA A 388 -11.56 -9.69 11.00
C ALA A 388 -11.48 -11.20 11.28
N PHE A 389 -11.28 -12.03 10.24
CA PHE A 389 -11.05 -13.45 10.41
C PHE A 389 -9.80 -13.74 11.25
N GLN A 390 -8.70 -13.05 10.97
CA GLN A 390 -7.46 -13.16 11.73
C GLN A 390 -7.61 -12.61 13.15
N MET A 391 -8.46 -11.58 13.37
CA MET A 391 -8.80 -11.12 14.72
C MET A 391 -9.50 -12.19 15.52
N ALA A 392 -10.51 -12.87 14.94
CA ALA A 392 -11.20 -13.98 15.59
C ALA A 392 -10.23 -15.11 15.95
N GLU A 393 -9.35 -15.51 15.01
CA GLU A 393 -8.34 -16.53 15.28
C GLU A 393 -7.38 -16.10 16.39
N ALA A 394 -6.93 -14.85 16.41
CA ALA A 394 -6.06 -14.33 17.46
C ALA A 394 -6.74 -14.33 18.84
N TYR A 395 -8.01 -13.95 18.93
CA TYR A 395 -8.77 -14.05 20.16
C TYR A 395 -8.89 -15.51 20.65
N TYR A 396 -9.13 -16.46 19.76
CA TYR A 396 -9.12 -17.89 20.12
C TYR A 396 -7.76 -18.33 20.66
N GLN A 397 -6.66 -17.96 19.99
CA GLN A 397 -5.29 -18.28 20.43
C GLN A 397 -4.97 -17.69 21.81
N LEU A 398 -5.59 -16.59 22.15
CA LEU A 398 -5.46 -15.92 23.45
C LEU A 398 -6.49 -16.40 24.50
N GLY A 399 -7.32 -17.41 24.18
CA GLY A 399 -8.33 -17.96 25.07
C GLY A 399 -9.57 -17.08 25.30
N GLN A 400 -9.81 -16.10 24.42
CA GLN A 400 -10.94 -15.18 24.48
C GLN A 400 -12.09 -15.65 23.57
N ASN A 401 -12.61 -16.85 23.84
CA ASN A 401 -13.54 -17.55 22.94
C ASN A 401 -14.84 -16.76 22.70
N GLU A 402 -15.38 -16.07 23.68
CA GLU A 402 -16.62 -15.28 23.50
C GLU A 402 -16.43 -14.14 22.50
N LYS A 403 -15.29 -13.42 22.58
CA LYS A 403 -14.98 -12.35 21.63
C LYS A 403 -14.72 -12.90 20.22
N ALA A 404 -14.01 -14.01 20.14
CA ALA A 404 -13.77 -14.71 18.88
C ALA A 404 -15.06 -15.17 18.23
N ASN A 405 -15.95 -15.82 19.00
CA ASN A 405 -17.27 -16.29 18.54
C ASN A 405 -18.10 -15.15 17.98
N LYS A 406 -18.12 -14.00 18.65
CA LYS A 406 -18.86 -12.81 18.17
C LYS A 406 -18.40 -12.38 16.78
N ILE A 407 -17.08 -12.27 16.56
CA ILE A 407 -16.53 -11.82 15.27
C ILE A 407 -16.79 -12.85 14.18
N ILE A 408 -16.54 -14.13 14.48
CA ILE A 408 -16.68 -15.19 13.47
C ILE A 408 -18.14 -15.44 13.11
N ASP A 409 -19.06 -15.25 14.06
CA ASP A 409 -20.50 -15.33 13.83
C ASP A 409 -20.98 -14.22 12.87
N GLU A 410 -20.53 -12.96 13.08
CA GLU A 410 -20.86 -11.86 12.17
C GLU A 410 -20.31 -12.10 10.75
N LEU A 411 -19.08 -12.68 10.62
CA LEU A 411 -18.51 -13.03 9.32
C LEU A 411 -19.28 -14.16 8.64
N ALA A 412 -19.59 -15.23 9.37
CA ALA A 412 -20.28 -16.39 8.85
C ALA A 412 -21.72 -16.04 8.41
N ASN A 413 -22.42 -15.21 9.19
CA ASN A 413 -23.71 -14.68 8.79
C ASN A 413 -23.64 -13.91 7.47
N LYS A 414 -22.63 -13.07 7.31
CA LYS A 414 -22.42 -12.30 6.08
C LYS A 414 -22.16 -13.21 4.87
N SER A 415 -21.31 -14.21 5.01
CA SER A 415 -21.03 -15.20 3.96
C SER A 415 -22.29 -15.96 3.59
N LEU A 416 -23.10 -16.36 4.60
CA LEU A 416 -24.36 -17.04 4.43
C LEU A 416 -25.42 -16.19 3.70
N GLU A 417 -25.58 -14.92 4.10
CA GLU A 417 -26.50 -13.97 3.47
C GLU A 417 -26.17 -13.79 1.97
N TYR A 418 -24.91 -13.70 1.61
CA TYR A 418 -24.49 -13.64 0.21
C TYR A 418 -24.84 -14.93 -0.54
N MET A 419 -24.63 -16.11 0.05
CA MET A 419 -25.01 -17.38 -0.57
C MET A 419 -26.51 -17.45 -0.82
N ILE A 420 -27.32 -17.08 0.17
CA ILE A 420 -28.79 -17.02 0.07
C ILE A 420 -29.19 -16.04 -1.04
N TRP A 421 -28.57 -14.87 -1.07
CA TRP A 421 -28.85 -13.88 -2.11
C TRP A 421 -28.53 -14.40 -3.51
N TYR A 422 -27.39 -15.04 -3.72
CA TYR A 422 -27.06 -15.65 -5.03
C TYR A 422 -28.06 -16.74 -5.43
N LEU A 423 -28.53 -17.56 -4.49
CA LEU A 423 -29.56 -18.56 -4.75
C LEU A 423 -30.95 -17.96 -5.04
N SER A 424 -31.20 -16.72 -4.68
CA SER A 424 -32.45 -16.02 -5.05
C SER A 424 -32.48 -15.58 -6.52
N LEU A 425 -31.34 -15.60 -7.22
CA LEU A 425 -31.22 -15.21 -8.62
C LEU A 425 -31.81 -16.29 -9.54
N THR A 426 -32.15 -15.91 -10.79
CA THR A 426 -32.52 -16.89 -11.83
C THR A 426 -31.32 -17.80 -12.15
N ASP A 427 -31.57 -19.00 -12.69
CA ASP A 427 -30.50 -19.95 -13.04
C ASP A 427 -29.47 -19.38 -14.01
N TYR A 428 -29.90 -18.52 -14.93
CA TYR A 428 -29.00 -17.81 -15.84
C TYR A 428 -28.09 -16.82 -15.08
N GLN A 429 -28.67 -15.99 -14.22
CA GLN A 429 -27.90 -15.03 -13.40
C GLN A 429 -26.97 -15.75 -12.42
N LEU A 430 -27.44 -16.82 -11.78
CA LEU A 430 -26.64 -17.64 -10.87
C LEU A 430 -25.45 -18.28 -11.60
N SER A 431 -25.63 -18.71 -12.85
CA SER A 431 -24.53 -19.29 -13.64
C SER A 431 -23.44 -18.26 -13.95
N ILE A 432 -23.79 -17.00 -14.18
CA ILE A 432 -22.83 -15.90 -14.35
C ILE A 432 -22.13 -15.57 -13.02
N ALA A 433 -22.87 -15.63 -11.91
CA ALA A 433 -22.36 -15.31 -10.56
C ALA A 433 -21.78 -16.54 -9.83
N SER A 434 -21.56 -17.67 -10.53
CA SER A 434 -21.12 -18.92 -9.90
C SER A 434 -19.82 -18.80 -9.11
N GLU A 435 -18.84 -18.06 -9.63
CA GLU A 435 -17.58 -17.81 -8.94
C GLU A 435 -17.79 -17.07 -7.62
N ASN A 436 -18.69 -16.08 -7.60
CA ASN A 436 -18.99 -15.32 -6.38
C ASN A 436 -19.72 -16.18 -5.34
N PHE A 437 -20.64 -17.06 -5.77
CA PHE A 437 -21.28 -18.02 -4.87
C PHE A 437 -20.24 -18.96 -4.25
N MET A 438 -19.38 -19.56 -5.09
CA MET A 438 -18.31 -20.47 -4.64
C MET A 438 -17.29 -19.78 -3.73
N TYR A 439 -16.98 -18.52 -4.00
CA TYR A 439 -16.12 -17.71 -3.13
C TYR A 439 -16.71 -17.58 -1.73
N ASN A 440 -17.98 -17.18 -1.60
CA ASN A 440 -18.63 -17.06 -0.29
C ASN A 440 -18.82 -18.42 0.41
N ALA A 441 -19.08 -19.50 -0.34
CA ALA A 441 -19.10 -20.85 0.23
C ALA A 441 -17.72 -21.25 0.79
N GLY A 442 -16.64 -20.89 0.10
CA GLY A 442 -15.26 -21.10 0.58
C GLY A 442 -14.90 -20.29 1.81
N LEU A 443 -15.41 -19.05 1.93
CA LEU A 443 -15.25 -18.24 3.13
C LEU A 443 -15.98 -18.90 4.31
N LEU A 444 -17.24 -19.29 4.13
CA LEU A 444 -18.04 -19.93 5.17
C LEU A 444 -17.41 -21.28 5.62
N ASP A 445 -16.90 -22.08 4.69
CA ASP A 445 -16.16 -23.31 5.04
C ASP A 445 -14.92 -23.02 5.91
N ALA A 446 -14.15 -21.98 5.57
CA ALA A 446 -12.99 -21.59 6.38
C ALA A 446 -13.39 -21.08 7.78
N GLU A 447 -14.50 -20.36 7.88
CA GLU A 447 -15.08 -19.89 9.14
C GLU A 447 -15.53 -21.06 10.02
N VAL A 448 -16.23 -22.03 9.43
CA VAL A 448 -16.65 -23.28 10.13
C VAL A 448 -15.43 -24.06 10.64
N ARG A 449 -14.42 -24.26 9.80
CA ARG A 449 -13.17 -24.95 10.21
C ARG A 449 -12.46 -24.24 11.36
N LEU A 450 -12.50 -22.91 11.38
CA LEU A 450 -11.93 -22.15 12.49
C LEU A 450 -12.70 -22.40 13.79
N MET A 451 -14.05 -22.40 13.73
CA MET A 451 -14.91 -22.71 14.87
C MET A 451 -14.65 -24.13 15.41
N GLU A 452 -14.55 -25.11 14.52
CA GLU A 452 -14.22 -26.51 14.86
C GLU A 452 -12.85 -26.64 15.54
N LYS A 453 -11.83 -26.00 14.96
CA LYS A 453 -10.44 -25.99 15.47
C LYS A 453 -10.40 -25.53 16.93
N TYR A 454 -11.22 -24.56 17.29
CA TYR A 454 -11.26 -23.98 18.64
C TYR A 454 -12.47 -24.46 19.48
N LYS A 455 -13.14 -25.53 19.05
CA LYS A 455 -14.22 -26.23 19.78
C LYS A 455 -15.45 -25.36 20.08
N SER A 456 -15.79 -24.44 19.15
CA SER A 456 -17.07 -23.75 19.17
C SER A 456 -18.15 -24.60 18.49
N GLU A 457 -18.43 -25.78 19.05
CA GLU A 457 -19.17 -26.87 18.41
C GLU A 457 -20.58 -26.50 17.99
N GLU A 458 -21.33 -25.77 18.82
CA GLU A 458 -22.71 -25.37 18.49
C GLU A 458 -22.74 -24.43 17.30
N LEU A 459 -21.83 -23.45 17.27
CA LEU A 459 -21.74 -22.47 16.19
C LEU A 459 -21.26 -23.14 14.89
N ALA A 460 -20.23 -23.97 14.97
CA ALA A 460 -19.70 -24.73 13.84
C ALA A 460 -20.77 -25.61 13.21
N LYS A 461 -21.53 -26.36 14.01
CA LYS A 461 -22.61 -27.21 13.55
C LYS A 461 -23.71 -26.41 12.83
N HIS A 462 -24.10 -25.28 13.43
CA HIS A 462 -25.14 -24.42 12.85
C HIS A 462 -24.78 -23.96 11.43
N TYR A 463 -23.56 -23.46 11.23
CA TYR A 463 -23.13 -22.97 9.92
C TYR A 463 -22.76 -24.07 8.94
N SER A 464 -22.24 -25.22 9.43
CA SER A 464 -21.95 -26.37 8.58
C SER A 464 -23.24 -26.95 7.96
N GLU A 465 -24.30 -27.12 8.75
CA GLU A 465 -25.60 -27.61 8.24
C GLU A 465 -26.19 -26.69 7.17
N GLN A 466 -26.09 -25.37 7.37
CA GLN A 466 -26.58 -24.38 6.39
C GLN A 466 -25.72 -24.34 5.13
N LEU A 467 -24.38 -24.41 5.28
CA LEU A 467 -23.45 -24.48 4.15
C LEU A 467 -23.78 -25.69 3.26
N ASP A 468 -23.93 -26.86 3.87
CA ASP A 468 -24.27 -28.09 3.14
C ASP A 468 -25.61 -28.00 2.41
N GLN A 469 -26.63 -27.43 3.05
CA GLN A 469 -27.94 -27.24 2.45
C GLN A 469 -27.86 -26.33 1.21
N LEU A 470 -27.27 -25.14 1.35
CA LEU A 470 -27.20 -24.16 0.26
C LEU A 470 -26.28 -24.62 -0.86
N TYR A 471 -25.21 -25.31 -0.53
CA TYR A 471 -24.29 -25.88 -1.53
C TYR A 471 -24.97 -26.98 -2.34
N ASN A 472 -25.75 -27.87 -1.69
CA ASN A 472 -26.52 -28.93 -2.37
C ASN A 472 -27.60 -28.34 -3.28
N GLU A 473 -28.28 -27.26 -2.84
CA GLU A 473 -29.25 -26.56 -3.69
C GLU A 473 -28.59 -25.96 -4.93
N TYR A 474 -27.43 -25.28 -4.74
CA TYR A 474 -26.64 -24.75 -5.85
C TYR A 474 -26.26 -25.85 -6.86
N VAL A 475 -25.72 -26.97 -6.37
CA VAL A 475 -25.30 -28.09 -7.21
C VAL A 475 -26.51 -28.71 -7.98
N ALA A 476 -27.66 -28.84 -7.34
CA ALA A 476 -28.87 -29.34 -7.97
C ALA A 476 -29.33 -28.44 -9.14
N ARG A 477 -29.31 -27.12 -8.94
CA ARG A 477 -29.68 -26.14 -9.96
C ARG A 477 -28.66 -26.07 -11.11
N MET A 478 -27.36 -26.27 -10.84
CA MET A 478 -26.34 -26.27 -11.88
C MET A 478 -26.25 -27.55 -12.67
N LYS A 479 -26.59 -28.73 -12.08
CA LYS A 479 -26.63 -30.01 -12.79
C LYS A 479 -27.87 -30.20 -13.71
N GLY A 480 -28.90 -29.41 -13.51
CA GLY A 480 -30.11 -29.44 -14.35
C GLY A 480 -29.96 -28.74 -15.70
N LYS A 481 -28.78 -28.30 -16.03
CA LYS A 481 -28.36 -27.72 -17.31
C LYS A 481 -27.46 -28.68 -18.07
#